data_733c3d3464ec82b86c2a1f14a453b146
#
_entry.id   733c3d3464ec82b86c2a1f14a453b146
#
_cell.length_a   1.000
_cell.length_b   1.000
_cell.length_c   1.000
_cell.angle_alpha   90.00
_cell.angle_beta   90.00
_cell.angle_gamma   90.00
#
_symmetry.space_group_name_H-M   'P 1'
#
loop_
_entity.id
_entity.type
_entity.pdbx_description
1 polymer ?
#
loop_
_entity_poly.entity_id
_entity_poly.type
_entity_poly.pdbx_seq_one_letter_code
_entity_poly.pdbx_strand_id
1 'polypeptide(L)'
;MGSEMCIRDRNEAQKVFGSDFSKSLVPIADDLKLQVEFNRELVSEYRLLGYETRALARQDFNNDKVDAGDIGSGHSVTAIYEILPAGVANGFVDPLRYGQAVATPTRSKGFEEEYGFLKLRYKRPGEDESNLMSAPILKEAAHSSLSSAPRETRWAVAVGGYGMALRGDDYADNIDIAELSNLAKGAKGRDKYGYRSEFLDLIKTVNELKN
;
A
#
# COMPACT_ATOMS: atom_id res chain seq x y z
N MET A 1 24.26 15.14 27.69
CA MET A 1 23.29 14.55 26.80
C MET A 1 22.27 15.62 26.45
N GLY A 2 22.62 16.47 25.52
CA GLY A 2 21.76 17.53 24.99
C GLY A 2 21.01 17.00 23.81
N SER A 3 19.70 17.07 23.86
CA SER A 3 18.78 16.59 22.86
C SER A 3 18.90 17.38 21.55
N GLU A 4 19.39 16.75 20.52
CA GLU A 4 19.20 17.18 19.11
C GLU A 4 17.75 17.04 18.65
N MET A 5 16.82 17.43 19.48
CA MET A 5 15.38 17.26 19.25
C MET A 5 14.74 18.50 18.63
N CYS A 6 15.48 19.37 17.94
CA CYS A 6 14.95 20.72 17.82
C CYS A 6 14.68 21.32 16.43
N ILE A 7 15.01 20.69 15.32
CA ILE A 7 14.78 21.32 14.00
C ILE A 7 13.79 20.54 13.12
N ARG A 8 13.76 19.23 13.21
CA ARG A 8 12.75 18.40 12.52
C ARG A 8 11.36 18.53 13.15
N ASP A 9 11.33 18.75 14.45
CA ASP A 9 10.11 18.83 15.27
C ASP A 9 9.20 20.01 14.96
N ARG A 10 9.70 21.08 14.36
CA ARG A 10 8.87 22.27 14.12
C ARG A 10 7.83 22.04 13.01
N ASN A 11 8.23 21.41 11.90
CA ASN A 11 7.31 21.09 10.81
C ASN A 11 6.35 19.98 11.24
N GLU A 12 6.87 18.96 11.93
CA GLU A 12 6.08 17.88 12.50
C GLU A 12 5.15 18.39 13.59
N ALA A 13 5.65 19.22 14.51
CA ALA A 13 4.81 19.87 15.53
C ALA A 13 3.73 20.75 14.90
N GLN A 14 4.05 21.50 13.86
CA GLN A 14 3.07 22.35 13.16
C GLN A 14 2.02 21.52 12.43
N LYS A 15 2.36 20.32 11.95
CA LYS A 15 1.42 19.35 11.37
C LYS A 15 0.57 18.73 12.47
N VAL A 16 1.20 18.14 13.49
CA VAL A 16 0.52 17.43 14.58
C VAL A 16 -0.38 18.37 15.36
N PHE A 17 0.10 19.53 15.79
CA PHE A 17 -0.67 20.50 16.56
C PHE A 17 -1.51 21.46 15.73
N GLY A 18 -1.30 21.52 14.41
CA GLY A 18 -2.09 22.35 13.50
C GLY A 18 -3.19 21.59 12.81
N SER A 19 -2.88 21.01 11.66
CA SER A 19 -3.88 20.40 10.77
C SER A 19 -4.30 18.99 11.18
N ASP A 20 -3.41 18.20 11.78
CA ASP A 20 -3.67 16.78 12.06
C ASP A 20 -4.30 16.59 13.46
N PHE A 21 -4.04 17.50 14.40
CA PHE A 21 -4.68 17.44 15.72
C PHE A 21 -6.20 17.50 15.61
N SER A 22 -6.75 18.46 14.86
CA SER A 22 -8.19 18.56 14.65
C SER A 22 -8.78 17.39 13.87
N LYS A 23 -7.99 16.76 12.98
CA LYS A 23 -8.41 15.61 12.20
C LYS A 23 -8.43 14.31 13.01
N SER A 24 -7.47 14.15 13.92
CA SER A 24 -7.39 12.99 14.81
C SER A 24 -8.48 12.98 15.88
N LEU A 25 -9.05 14.16 16.20
CA LEU A 25 -10.12 14.30 17.19
C LEU A 25 -11.51 13.92 16.65
N VAL A 26 -11.67 13.79 15.34
CA VAL A 26 -12.96 13.47 14.72
C VAL A 26 -12.84 12.17 13.94
N PRO A 27 -13.08 11.00 14.56
CA PRO A 27 -13.15 9.76 13.83
C PRO A 27 -14.31 9.82 12.83
N ILE A 28 -14.10 9.30 11.65
CA ILE A 28 -15.11 9.18 10.58
C ILE A 28 -15.46 7.72 10.29
N ALA A 29 -14.57 6.80 10.68
CA ALA A 29 -14.79 5.38 10.60
C ALA A 29 -13.96 4.66 11.67
N ASP A 30 -14.60 3.77 12.38
CA ASP A 30 -14.02 2.90 13.40
C ASP A 30 -13.93 1.47 12.84
N ASP A 31 -13.01 0.66 13.36
CA ASP A 31 -12.84 -0.75 12.99
C ASP A 31 -12.71 -0.99 11.47
N LEU A 32 -11.91 -0.16 10.81
CA LEU A 32 -11.69 -0.28 9.37
C LEU A 32 -10.91 -1.55 9.01
N LYS A 33 -11.53 -2.43 8.25
CA LYS A 33 -10.96 -3.69 7.76
C LYS A 33 -10.93 -3.68 6.23
N LEU A 34 -9.76 -3.97 5.68
CA LEU A 34 -9.54 -4.07 4.24
C LEU A 34 -9.25 -5.52 3.86
N GLN A 35 -9.94 -6.04 2.88
CA GLN A 35 -9.67 -7.34 2.27
C GLN A 35 -9.56 -7.20 0.75
N VAL A 36 -8.49 -7.73 0.19
CA VAL A 36 -8.32 -7.90 -1.25
C VAL A 36 -8.32 -9.38 -1.57
N GLU A 37 -9.12 -9.78 -2.55
CA GLU A 37 -9.13 -11.12 -3.12
C GLU A 37 -8.70 -11.03 -4.57
N PHE A 38 -7.63 -11.74 -4.95
CA PHE A 38 -7.13 -11.73 -6.32
C PHE A 38 -7.73 -12.88 -7.14
N ASN A 39 -8.03 -12.59 -8.39
CA ASN A 39 -8.51 -13.56 -9.36
C ASN A 39 -7.36 -14.48 -9.79
N ARG A 40 -7.40 -15.74 -9.37
CA ARG A 40 -6.36 -16.74 -9.65
C ARG A 40 -6.19 -17.08 -11.14
N GLU A 41 -7.16 -16.75 -11.96
CA GLU A 41 -7.04 -16.93 -13.42
C GLU A 41 -6.13 -15.87 -14.05
N LEU A 42 -5.99 -14.71 -13.40
CA LEU A 42 -5.22 -13.56 -13.89
C LEU A 42 -4.00 -13.23 -13.05
N VAL A 43 -3.98 -13.63 -11.78
CA VAL A 43 -2.91 -13.35 -10.82
C VAL A 43 -2.45 -14.67 -10.22
N SER A 44 -1.22 -15.07 -10.52
CA SER A 44 -0.62 -16.31 -9.99
C SER A 44 -0.11 -16.13 -8.58
N GLU A 45 0.50 -14.99 -8.29
CA GLU A 45 1.10 -14.67 -7.00
C GLU A 45 0.84 -13.20 -6.64
N TYR A 46 0.81 -12.91 -5.36
CA TYR A 46 0.72 -11.53 -4.87
C TYR A 46 1.36 -11.41 -3.49
N ARG A 47 1.80 -10.21 -3.16
CA ARG A 47 2.28 -9.84 -1.82
C ARG A 47 1.88 -8.41 -1.47
N LEU A 48 1.62 -8.18 -0.18
CA LEU A 48 1.42 -6.85 0.37
C LEU A 48 2.78 -6.23 0.71
N LEU A 49 3.01 -5.00 0.32
CA LEU A 49 4.23 -4.27 0.66
C LEU A 49 4.05 -3.52 1.98
N GLY A 50 4.78 -3.94 3.00
CA GLY A 50 4.62 -3.40 4.36
C GLY A 50 3.38 -3.96 5.09
N TYR A 51 3.11 -3.44 6.27
CA TYR A 51 1.98 -3.85 7.12
C TYR A 51 1.96 -5.31 7.59
N GLU A 52 3.07 -6.03 7.54
CA GLU A 52 3.17 -7.45 7.89
C GLU A 52 2.72 -7.72 9.34
N THR A 53 2.93 -6.76 10.23
CA THR A 53 2.53 -6.85 11.65
C THR A 53 1.07 -6.53 11.90
N ARG A 54 0.31 -6.09 10.89
CA ARG A 54 -1.10 -5.70 10.98
C ARG A 54 -2.01 -6.54 10.08
N ALA A 55 -1.55 -7.71 9.67
CA ALA A 55 -2.36 -8.63 8.88
C ALA A 55 -3.52 -9.17 9.72
N LEU A 56 -4.73 -8.97 9.23
CA LEU A 56 -5.94 -9.53 9.83
C LEU A 56 -6.17 -10.95 9.29
N ALA A 57 -6.51 -11.89 10.17
CA ALA A 57 -6.90 -13.23 9.70
C ALA A 57 -8.19 -13.15 8.88
N ARG A 58 -8.28 -13.94 7.79
CA ARG A 58 -9.42 -13.88 6.86
C ARG A 58 -10.77 -14.08 7.56
N GLN A 59 -10.82 -14.93 8.57
CA GLN A 59 -12.01 -15.21 9.36
C GLN A 59 -12.49 -14.01 10.20
N ASP A 60 -11.56 -13.11 10.55
CA ASP A 60 -11.85 -11.96 11.42
C ASP A 60 -12.39 -10.76 10.63
N PHE A 61 -12.38 -10.82 9.31
CA PHE A 61 -12.90 -9.74 8.47
C PHE A 61 -14.41 -9.49 8.70
N ASN A 62 -15.19 -10.55 8.95
CA ASN A 62 -16.62 -10.46 9.20
C ASN A 62 -16.97 -10.39 10.70
N ASN A 63 -15.98 -10.36 11.58
CA ASN A 63 -16.18 -10.36 13.01
C ASN A 63 -16.13 -8.94 13.58
N ASP A 64 -17.28 -8.35 13.90
CA ASP A 64 -17.39 -7.00 14.44
C ASP A 64 -16.85 -6.85 15.88
N LYS A 65 -16.44 -7.96 16.54
CA LYS A 65 -15.79 -7.94 17.85
C LYS A 65 -14.27 -7.82 17.77
N VAL A 66 -13.70 -8.02 16.59
CA VAL A 66 -12.26 -7.88 16.38
C VAL A 66 -11.96 -6.42 16.09
N ASP A 67 -11.20 -5.81 16.97
CA ASP A 67 -10.70 -4.44 16.87
C ASP A 67 -9.79 -4.27 15.63
N ALA A 68 -9.91 -3.14 14.98
CA ALA A 68 -9.13 -2.80 13.79
C ALA A 68 -8.72 -1.31 13.79
N GLY A 69 -8.26 -0.78 12.67
CA GLY A 69 -7.80 0.60 12.62
C GLY A 69 -8.93 1.61 12.52
N ASP A 70 -8.77 2.74 13.22
CA ASP A 70 -9.68 3.87 13.09
C ASP A 70 -9.15 4.89 12.09
N ILE A 71 -10.06 5.57 11.40
CA ILE A 71 -9.72 6.64 10.47
C ILE A 71 -10.34 7.96 10.93
N GLY A 72 -9.48 8.95 11.13
CA GLY A 72 -9.87 10.34 11.41
C GLY A 72 -10.17 11.14 10.13
N SER A 73 -10.88 12.24 10.29
CA SER A 73 -11.23 13.15 9.20
C SER A 73 -10.00 13.62 8.42
N GLY A 74 -10.03 13.48 7.09
CA GLY A 74 -8.93 13.90 6.20
C GLY A 74 -7.69 13.00 6.21
N HIS A 75 -7.73 11.86 6.88
CA HIS A 75 -6.71 10.84 6.80
C HIS A 75 -6.92 9.92 5.59
N SER A 76 -5.84 9.35 5.10
CA SER A 76 -5.85 8.33 4.06
C SER A 76 -4.80 7.26 4.35
N VAL A 77 -5.10 6.03 3.98
CA VAL A 77 -4.17 4.91 4.08
C VAL A 77 -3.99 4.33 2.69
N THR A 78 -2.76 3.97 2.34
CA THR A 78 -2.42 3.37 1.06
C THR A 78 -1.88 1.97 1.30
N ALA A 79 -2.52 0.95 0.73
CA ALA A 79 -2.00 -0.41 0.64
C ALA A 79 -1.46 -0.65 -0.77
N ILE A 80 -0.25 -1.18 -0.87
CA ILE A 80 0.40 -1.50 -2.13
C ILE A 80 0.56 -3.01 -2.21
N TYR A 81 0.01 -3.61 -3.26
CA TYR A 81 0.21 -5.01 -3.57
C TYR A 81 1.05 -5.14 -4.83
N GLU A 82 2.06 -5.97 -4.77
CA GLU A 82 2.76 -6.46 -5.95
C GLU A 82 2.07 -7.74 -6.40
N ILE A 83 1.77 -7.82 -7.68
CA ILE A 83 1.09 -8.98 -8.27
C ILE A 83 1.92 -9.55 -9.42
N LEU A 84 1.92 -10.87 -9.56
CA LEU A 84 2.46 -11.56 -10.72
C LEU A 84 1.29 -12.03 -11.59
N PRO A 85 1.19 -11.55 -12.84
CA PRO A 85 0.16 -12.03 -13.76
C PRO A 85 0.30 -13.52 -14.05
N ALA A 86 -0.82 -14.21 -14.22
CA ALA A 86 -0.83 -15.62 -14.60
C ALA A 86 -0.14 -15.84 -15.97
N GLY A 87 0.68 -16.89 -16.06
CA GLY A 87 1.43 -17.21 -17.27
C GLY A 87 2.79 -16.52 -17.41
N VAL A 88 3.17 -15.65 -16.45
CA VAL A 88 4.53 -15.09 -16.39
C VAL A 88 5.44 -16.09 -15.70
N ALA A 89 6.61 -16.37 -16.30
CA ALA A 89 7.64 -17.21 -15.69
C ALA A 89 8.41 -16.44 -14.60
N ASN A 90 9.07 -17.16 -13.69
CA ASN A 90 9.85 -16.62 -12.57
C ASN A 90 8.99 -15.91 -11.53
N GLY A 91 8.15 -16.68 -10.83
CA GLY A 91 7.38 -16.22 -9.68
C GLY A 91 8.23 -15.80 -8.49
N PHE A 92 7.59 -15.25 -7.47
CA PHE A 92 8.23 -14.91 -6.18
C PHE A 92 8.61 -16.15 -5.38
N VAL A 93 7.98 -17.29 -5.68
CA VAL A 93 8.15 -18.56 -4.96
C VAL A 93 8.42 -19.68 -5.97
N ASP A 94 9.32 -20.58 -5.60
CA ASP A 94 9.56 -21.80 -6.40
C ASP A 94 8.30 -22.65 -6.54
N PRO A 95 8.08 -23.29 -7.71
CA PRO A 95 6.92 -24.13 -7.92
C PRO A 95 6.92 -25.28 -6.93
N LEU A 96 5.76 -25.54 -6.32
CA LEU A 96 5.60 -26.63 -5.37
C LEU A 96 5.83 -27.98 -6.04
N ARG A 97 6.75 -28.80 -5.51
CA ARG A 97 7.05 -30.14 -6.01
C ARG A 97 5.84 -31.09 -6.02
N TYR A 98 4.96 -30.93 -5.04
CA TYR A 98 3.74 -31.72 -4.87
C TYR A 98 2.47 -30.87 -5.02
N GLY A 99 2.64 -29.62 -5.46
CA GLY A 99 1.50 -28.80 -5.84
C GLY A 99 0.81 -29.45 -7.02
N GLN A 100 -0.42 -29.87 -6.83
CA GLN A 100 -1.26 -30.15 -8.00
C GLN A 100 -1.28 -28.87 -8.82
N ALA A 101 -0.98 -28.98 -10.12
CA ALA A 101 -1.40 -27.96 -11.06
C ALA A 101 -2.86 -27.68 -10.69
N VAL A 102 -3.14 -26.47 -10.22
CA VAL A 102 -4.50 -26.09 -9.84
C VAL A 102 -5.33 -26.49 -11.04
N ALA A 103 -6.20 -27.47 -10.85
CA ALA A 103 -7.09 -27.95 -11.90
C ALA A 103 -7.65 -26.70 -12.55
N THR A 104 -7.48 -26.62 -13.88
CA THR A 104 -7.85 -25.42 -14.67
C THR A 104 -9.08 -24.81 -14.03
N PRO A 105 -8.99 -23.61 -13.43
CA PRO A 105 -10.10 -23.09 -12.65
C PRO A 105 -11.29 -23.12 -13.60
N THR A 106 -12.40 -23.73 -13.16
CA THR A 106 -13.64 -23.67 -13.93
C THR A 106 -13.87 -22.18 -14.14
N ARG A 107 -13.67 -21.70 -15.38
CA ARG A 107 -13.75 -20.29 -15.74
C ARG A 107 -14.98 -19.72 -15.06
N SER A 108 -14.77 -18.87 -14.09
CA SER A 108 -15.84 -18.13 -13.43
C SER A 108 -16.37 -17.15 -14.45
N LYS A 109 -17.42 -17.55 -15.20
CA LYS A 109 -18.03 -16.72 -16.24
C LYS A 109 -18.42 -15.37 -15.61
N GLY A 110 -17.90 -14.29 -16.18
CA GLY A 110 -18.25 -12.93 -15.81
C GLY A 110 -17.19 -12.15 -15.03
N PHE A 111 -16.02 -12.76 -14.72
CA PHE A 111 -14.94 -12.09 -13.98
C PHE A 111 -13.62 -12.04 -14.76
N GLU A 112 -13.66 -12.26 -16.07
CA GLU A 112 -12.45 -12.27 -16.93
C GLU A 112 -11.77 -10.91 -17.02
N GLU A 113 -12.46 -9.85 -16.66
CA GLU A 113 -11.95 -8.47 -16.68
C GLU A 113 -11.55 -7.95 -15.29
N GLU A 114 -11.55 -8.81 -14.26
CA GLU A 114 -11.25 -8.42 -12.88
C GLU A 114 -9.94 -9.06 -12.41
N TYR A 115 -8.92 -8.25 -12.10
CA TYR A 115 -7.72 -8.71 -11.41
C TYR A 115 -7.99 -9.14 -9.98
N GLY A 116 -9.02 -8.57 -9.35
CA GLY A 116 -9.37 -8.87 -7.98
C GLY A 116 -10.61 -8.12 -7.52
N PHE A 117 -10.95 -8.33 -6.26
CA PHE A 117 -12.11 -7.73 -5.62
C PHE A 117 -11.72 -7.15 -4.26
N LEU A 118 -12.01 -5.88 -4.07
CA LEU A 118 -11.78 -5.14 -2.84
C LEU A 118 -13.02 -5.16 -1.98
N LYS A 119 -12.87 -5.45 -0.68
CA LYS A 119 -13.88 -5.29 0.35
C LYS A 119 -13.36 -4.40 1.44
N LEU A 120 -14.16 -3.45 1.86
CA LEU A 120 -13.90 -2.53 2.95
C LEU A 120 -15.04 -2.62 3.94
N ARG A 121 -14.74 -2.97 5.19
CA ARG A 121 -15.72 -3.01 6.27
C ARG A 121 -15.34 -1.96 7.31
N TYR A 122 -16.30 -1.21 7.80
CA TYR A 122 -16.08 -0.14 8.78
C TYR A 122 -17.34 0.11 9.59
N LYS A 123 -17.19 0.62 10.80
CA LYS A 123 -18.28 1.16 11.60
C LYS A 123 -18.33 2.67 11.46
N ARG A 124 -19.51 3.25 11.50
CA ARG A 124 -19.63 4.70 11.71
C ARG A 124 -19.46 4.99 13.20
N PRO A 125 -18.93 6.15 13.57
CA PRO A 125 -18.76 6.50 14.97
C PRO A 125 -20.06 6.33 15.77
N GLY A 126 -19.98 5.49 16.82
CA GLY A 126 -21.13 5.19 17.69
C GLY A 126 -22.07 4.08 17.19
N GLU A 127 -21.75 3.41 16.07
CA GLU A 127 -22.48 2.23 15.59
C GLU A 127 -21.75 0.93 16.00
N ASP A 128 -22.52 -0.07 16.45
CA ASP A 128 -21.99 -1.40 16.79
C ASP A 128 -21.87 -2.32 15.57
N GLU A 129 -22.70 -2.07 14.54
CA GLU A 129 -22.72 -2.87 13.32
C GLU A 129 -21.88 -2.24 12.22
N SER A 130 -21.12 -3.07 11.51
CA SER A 130 -20.25 -2.61 10.42
C SER A 130 -20.98 -2.51 9.08
N ASN A 131 -20.58 -1.51 8.30
CA ASN A 131 -20.99 -1.31 6.93
C ASN A 131 -19.98 -1.97 5.99
N LEU A 132 -20.44 -2.55 4.87
CA LEU A 132 -19.60 -3.14 3.84
C LEU A 132 -19.65 -2.30 2.56
N MET A 133 -18.48 -1.93 2.07
CA MET A 133 -18.27 -1.41 0.72
C MET A 133 -17.43 -2.40 -0.08
N SER A 134 -17.67 -2.50 -1.38
CA SER A 134 -16.87 -3.37 -2.24
C SER A 134 -16.77 -2.81 -3.64
N ALA A 135 -15.66 -3.15 -4.32
CA ALA A 135 -15.41 -2.75 -5.70
C ALA A 135 -14.52 -3.78 -6.42
N PRO A 136 -14.75 -4.06 -7.72
CA PRO A 136 -13.84 -4.84 -8.53
C PRO A 136 -12.57 -4.04 -8.84
N ILE A 137 -11.44 -4.74 -8.97
CA ILE A 137 -10.19 -4.21 -9.50
C ILE A 137 -10.12 -4.61 -10.97
N LEU A 138 -10.53 -3.70 -11.84
CA LEU A 138 -10.71 -3.98 -13.25
C LEU A 138 -9.41 -3.87 -14.06
N LYS A 139 -9.28 -4.67 -15.10
CA LYS A 139 -8.16 -4.60 -16.07
C LYS A 139 -8.05 -3.24 -16.75
N GLU A 140 -9.17 -2.59 -17.01
CA GLU A 140 -9.19 -1.26 -17.64
C GLU A 140 -8.52 -0.17 -16.81
N ALA A 141 -8.39 -0.39 -15.49
CA ALA A 141 -7.66 0.50 -14.60
C ALA A 141 -6.13 0.32 -14.69
N ALA A 142 -5.67 -0.72 -15.39
CA ALA A 142 -4.25 -0.98 -15.55
C ALA A 142 -3.60 0.00 -16.54
N HIS A 143 -2.42 0.48 -16.20
CA HIS A 143 -1.61 1.31 -17.05
C HIS A 143 -0.52 0.50 -17.73
N SER A 144 -0.21 0.82 -18.98
CA SER A 144 0.80 0.12 -19.80
C SER A 144 2.23 0.25 -19.24
N SER A 145 2.48 1.26 -18.42
CA SER A 145 3.75 1.50 -17.78
C SER A 145 3.57 2.30 -16.49
N LEU A 146 4.54 2.21 -15.58
CA LEU A 146 4.53 3.01 -14.36
C LEU A 146 4.57 4.51 -14.65
N SER A 147 5.24 4.94 -15.72
CA SER A 147 5.29 6.37 -16.12
C SER A 147 3.94 6.92 -16.55
N SER A 148 3.05 6.08 -17.07
CA SER A 148 1.68 6.45 -17.47
C SER A 148 0.67 6.39 -16.31
N ALA A 149 1.07 5.81 -15.17
CA ALA A 149 0.21 5.72 -14.00
C ALA A 149 -0.06 7.10 -13.37
N PRO A 150 -1.16 7.26 -12.61
CA PRO A 150 -1.47 8.48 -11.90
C PRO A 150 -0.30 8.93 -10.99
N ARG A 151 -0.15 10.23 -10.83
CA ARG A 151 0.94 10.83 -10.05
C ARG A 151 1.03 10.25 -8.64
N GLU A 152 -0.08 10.11 -7.96
CA GLU A 152 -0.10 9.62 -6.58
C GLU A 152 0.26 8.13 -6.50
N THR A 153 -0.11 7.34 -7.49
CA THR A 153 0.32 5.93 -7.61
C THR A 153 1.84 5.84 -7.79
N ARG A 154 2.41 6.66 -8.68
CA ARG A 154 3.86 6.72 -8.87
C ARG A 154 4.60 7.14 -7.61
N TRP A 155 4.03 8.11 -6.87
CA TRP A 155 4.57 8.54 -5.60
C TRP A 155 4.55 7.40 -4.57
N ALA A 156 3.41 6.72 -4.41
CA ALA A 156 3.26 5.61 -3.49
C ALA A 156 4.24 4.46 -3.79
N VAL A 157 4.39 4.10 -5.08
CA VAL A 157 5.36 3.08 -5.52
C VAL A 157 6.80 3.49 -5.18
N ALA A 158 7.16 4.76 -5.39
CA ALA A 158 8.50 5.24 -5.04
C ALA A 158 8.77 5.15 -3.53
N VAL A 159 7.80 5.51 -2.70
CA VAL A 159 7.91 5.41 -1.23
C VAL A 159 7.99 3.94 -0.79
N GLY A 160 7.13 3.08 -1.32
CA GLY A 160 7.11 1.64 -1.01
C GLY A 160 8.41 0.95 -1.40
N GLY A 161 8.87 1.16 -2.63
CA GLY A 161 10.13 0.60 -3.13
C GLY A 161 11.35 1.07 -2.33
N TYR A 162 11.39 2.34 -1.96
CA TYR A 162 12.45 2.86 -1.10
C TYR A 162 12.44 2.21 0.29
N GLY A 163 11.26 2.02 0.89
CA GLY A 163 11.11 1.31 2.16
C GLY A 163 11.61 -0.12 2.10
N MET A 164 11.33 -0.86 1.02
CA MET A 164 11.84 -2.21 0.78
C MET A 164 13.38 -2.21 0.66
N ALA A 165 13.94 -1.28 -0.13
CA ALA A 165 15.39 -1.16 -0.31
C ALA A 165 16.13 -0.82 0.99
N LEU A 166 15.51 -0.05 1.90
CA LEU A 166 16.07 0.25 3.21
C LEU A 166 16.04 -0.93 4.18
N ARG A 167 14.99 -1.74 4.13
CA ARG A 167 14.86 -2.93 5.00
C ARG A 167 15.79 -4.07 4.58
N GLY A 168 16.32 -4.03 3.37
CA GLY A 168 17.04 -5.17 2.79
C GLY A 168 16.09 -6.35 2.54
N ASP A 169 14.89 -6.07 2.05
CA ASP A 169 13.91 -7.09 1.67
C ASP A 169 14.49 -7.96 0.57
N ASP A 170 14.38 -9.29 0.66
CA ASP A 170 14.93 -10.25 -0.30
C ASP A 170 14.46 -10.00 -1.74
N TYR A 171 13.35 -9.32 -1.91
CA TYR A 171 12.80 -8.93 -3.21
C TYR A 171 13.23 -7.53 -3.67
N ALA A 172 14.07 -6.85 -2.89
CA ALA A 172 14.57 -5.51 -3.21
C ALA A 172 15.87 -5.51 -4.02
N ASP A 173 16.47 -6.67 -4.30
CA ASP A 173 17.76 -6.79 -5.00
C ASP A 173 17.75 -6.14 -6.40
N ASN A 174 16.59 -6.09 -7.04
CA ASN A 174 16.42 -5.49 -8.36
C ASN A 174 15.90 -4.04 -8.31
N ILE A 175 15.78 -3.44 -7.12
CA ILE A 175 15.29 -2.07 -6.98
C ILE A 175 16.44 -1.09 -7.19
N ASP A 176 16.40 -0.34 -8.29
CA ASP A 176 17.32 0.77 -8.54
C ASP A 176 16.84 2.02 -7.79
N ILE A 177 17.60 2.43 -6.76
CA ILE A 177 17.32 3.63 -5.98
C ILE A 177 17.35 4.90 -6.85
N ALA A 178 18.16 4.93 -7.91
CA ALA A 178 18.21 6.07 -8.82
C ALA A 178 16.92 6.17 -9.66
N GLU A 179 16.37 5.04 -10.10
CA GLU A 179 15.08 5.00 -10.78
C GLU A 179 13.94 5.43 -9.83
N LEU A 180 13.93 4.96 -8.57
CA LEU A 180 12.96 5.40 -7.56
C LEU A 180 13.05 6.91 -7.30
N SER A 181 14.28 7.46 -7.22
CA SER A 181 14.49 8.90 -7.07
C SER A 181 13.88 9.69 -8.23
N ASN A 182 14.11 9.24 -9.47
CA ASN A 182 13.56 9.87 -10.66
C ASN A 182 12.03 9.78 -10.71
N LEU A 183 11.48 8.61 -10.34
CA LEU A 183 10.05 8.41 -10.23
C LEU A 183 9.43 9.36 -9.21
N ALA A 184 10.03 9.45 -8.01
CA ALA A 184 9.58 10.33 -6.93
C ALA A 184 9.66 11.82 -7.33
N LYS A 185 10.75 12.25 -7.98
CA LYS A 185 10.90 13.63 -8.50
C LYS A 185 9.78 13.97 -9.47
N GLY A 186 9.51 13.07 -10.44
CA GLY A 186 8.43 13.25 -11.43
C GLY A 186 7.02 13.19 -10.84
N ALA A 187 6.86 12.61 -9.65
CA ALA A 187 5.59 12.44 -8.97
C ALA A 187 5.40 13.38 -7.76
N LYS A 188 6.37 14.24 -7.44
CA LYS A 188 6.35 15.11 -6.25
C LYS A 188 5.08 15.94 -6.16
N GLY A 189 4.65 16.57 -7.25
CA GLY A 189 3.47 17.42 -7.28
C GLY A 189 3.53 18.58 -6.28
N ARG A 190 2.35 19.00 -5.78
CA ARG A 190 2.25 20.06 -4.76
C ARG A 190 2.64 19.51 -3.39
N ASP A 191 3.60 20.15 -2.76
CA ASP A 191 4.18 19.76 -1.47
C ASP A 191 3.98 20.89 -0.44
N LYS A 192 2.77 20.97 0.11
CA LYS A 192 2.37 22.06 1.01
C LYS A 192 3.21 22.12 2.28
N TYR A 193 3.64 20.97 2.79
CA TYR A 193 4.33 20.85 4.08
C TYR A 193 5.80 20.46 3.96
N GLY A 194 6.32 20.30 2.74
CA GLY A 194 7.72 19.97 2.50
C GLY A 194 8.09 18.48 2.66
N TYR A 195 7.16 17.59 3.03
CA TYR A 195 7.43 16.17 3.28
C TYR A 195 7.94 15.42 2.06
N ARG A 196 7.40 15.74 0.89
CA ARG A 196 7.85 15.11 -0.35
C ARG A 196 9.26 15.58 -0.75
N SER A 197 9.59 16.83 -0.42
CA SER A 197 10.95 17.37 -0.59
C SER A 197 11.91 16.67 0.35
N GLU A 198 11.57 16.56 1.63
CA GLU A 198 12.39 15.87 2.63
C GLU A 198 12.60 14.40 2.26
N PHE A 199 11.58 13.71 1.76
CA PHE A 199 11.73 12.34 1.26
C PHE A 199 12.73 12.25 0.10
N LEU A 200 12.72 13.18 -0.84
CA LEU A 200 13.70 13.22 -1.92
C LEU A 200 15.13 13.47 -1.43
N ASP A 201 15.30 14.29 -0.41
CA ASP A 201 16.59 14.52 0.24
C ASP A 201 17.08 13.27 0.97
N LEU A 202 16.19 12.51 1.63
CA LEU A 202 16.52 11.21 2.24
C LEU A 202 16.99 10.20 1.19
N ILE A 203 16.29 10.06 0.08
CA ILE A 203 16.73 9.17 -1.02
C ILE A 203 18.13 9.55 -1.52
N LYS A 204 18.39 10.86 -1.70
CA LYS A 204 19.69 11.34 -2.15
C LYS A 204 20.80 10.97 -1.17
N THR A 205 20.57 11.20 0.14
CA THR A 205 21.54 10.87 1.19
C THR A 205 21.87 9.38 1.21
N VAL A 206 20.87 8.49 1.09
CA VAL A 206 21.13 7.04 1.06
C VAL A 206 21.90 6.63 -0.20
N ASN A 207 21.60 7.24 -1.34
CA ASN A 207 22.33 6.96 -2.57
C ASN A 207 23.80 7.38 -2.48
N GLU A 208 24.09 8.49 -1.80
CA GLU A 208 25.46 8.96 -1.53
C GLU A 208 26.23 8.05 -0.54
N LEU A 209 25.53 7.41 0.41
CA LEU A 209 26.13 6.49 1.39
C LEU A 209 26.40 5.08 0.84
N LYS A 210 25.72 4.68 -0.24
CA LYS A 210 25.90 3.37 -0.88
C LYS A 210 26.99 3.36 -1.98
N ASN A 211 27.45 4.53 -2.41
CA ASN A 211 28.55 4.71 -3.35
C ASN A 211 29.86 5.06 -2.62
#